data_0811b598dc58188295ddbfe452e87333
#
_entry.id   0811b598dc58188295ddbfe452e87333
#
_cell.length_a   1.000
_cell.length_b   1.000
_cell.length_c   1.000
_cell.angle_alpha   90.00
_cell.angle_beta   90.00
_cell.angle_gamma   90.00
#
_symmetry.space_group_name_H-M   'P 1'
#
loop_
_entity.id
_entity.type
_entity.pdbx_description
1 polymer ?
#
loop_
_entity_poly.entity_id
_entity_poly.type
_entity_poly.pdbx_seq_one_letter_code
_entity_poly.pdbx_strand_id
1 'polypeptide(L)'
;MSNQGDNAKAFAEFRKELLAMLGDIREIDRKVLNKAVNEGVAFAKRKTPTGDHPNPVTFTVKNGPKVGKEVSFTVSNPGVGGFLRKNWHKLPTKRTGDGIEAELINTADYASYWNDGYRIVTKKGGPTKGFVPGTRVLEKTQGYVEKRMSVLFEKEVREVQKRHDS
;
A
#
# COMPACT_ATOMS: atom_id res chain seq x y z
N MET A 1 22.84 55.64 17.44
CA MET A 1 21.84 54.82 18.16
C MET A 1 20.89 54.08 17.20
N SER A 2 21.36 53.48 16.10
CA SER A 2 20.48 52.81 15.10
C SER A 2 20.59 51.28 15.04
N ASN A 3 21.61 50.67 15.67
CA ASN A 3 21.87 49.24 15.52
C ASN A 3 20.86 48.27 16.19
N GLN A 4 20.12 48.70 17.22
CA GLN A 4 19.18 47.78 17.89
C GLN A 4 17.89 47.58 17.09
N GLY A 5 17.41 48.60 16.37
CA GLY A 5 16.22 48.50 15.53
C GLY A 5 16.43 47.66 14.26
N ASP A 6 17.63 47.75 13.68
CA ASP A 6 17.97 47.02 12.47
C ASP A 6 18.21 45.54 12.77
N ASN A 7 18.83 45.22 13.91
CA ASN A 7 18.96 43.84 14.34
C ASN A 7 17.58 43.18 14.64
N ALA A 8 16.66 43.89 15.30
CA ALA A 8 15.34 43.37 15.58
C ALA A 8 14.54 43.08 14.31
N LYS A 9 14.65 43.93 13.29
CA LYS A 9 14.04 43.70 11.97
C LYS A 9 14.66 42.48 11.27
N ALA A 10 15.99 42.37 11.24
CA ALA A 10 16.69 41.24 10.63
C ALA A 10 16.31 39.92 11.29
N PHE A 11 16.20 39.89 12.63
CA PHE A 11 15.73 38.69 13.34
C PHE A 11 14.26 38.36 13.04
N ALA A 12 13.39 39.35 12.88
CA ALA A 12 11.99 39.12 12.51
C ALA A 12 11.85 38.60 11.11
N GLU A 13 12.63 39.10 10.15
CA GLU A 13 12.66 38.59 8.78
C GLU A 13 13.19 37.14 8.72
N PHE A 14 14.31 36.87 9.38
CA PHE A 14 14.87 35.51 9.47
C PHE A 14 13.88 34.51 10.08
N ARG A 15 13.18 34.91 11.15
CA ARG A 15 12.13 34.08 11.76
C ARG A 15 10.97 33.82 10.77
N LYS A 16 10.57 34.83 10.01
CA LYS A 16 9.52 34.71 8.98
C LYS A 16 9.93 33.74 7.87
N GLU A 17 11.17 33.83 7.42
CA GLU A 17 11.74 32.90 6.43
C GLU A 17 11.79 31.46 6.96
N LEU A 18 12.28 31.25 8.20
CA LEU A 18 12.28 29.94 8.82
C LEU A 18 10.87 29.34 8.95
N LEU A 19 9.86 30.14 9.29
CA LEU A 19 8.48 29.68 9.38
C LEU A 19 7.90 29.33 8.01
N ALA A 20 8.27 30.07 6.97
CA ALA A 20 7.90 29.74 5.60
C ALA A 20 8.54 28.42 5.14
N MET A 21 9.84 28.24 5.38
CA MET A 21 10.54 26.99 5.08
C MET A 21 9.94 25.78 5.80
N LEU A 22 9.56 25.92 7.06
CA LEU A 22 8.86 24.86 7.80
C LEU A 22 7.48 24.55 7.21
N GLY A 23 6.79 25.55 6.68
CA GLY A 23 5.53 25.38 5.95
C GLY A 23 5.73 24.54 4.68
N ASP A 24 6.74 24.89 3.90
CA ASP A 24 7.09 24.20 2.65
C ASP A 24 7.49 22.74 2.89
N ILE A 25 8.30 22.47 3.92
CA ILE A 25 8.68 21.11 4.29
C ILE A 25 7.45 20.28 4.64
N ARG A 26 6.53 20.80 5.42
CA ARG A 26 5.28 20.08 5.79
C ARG A 26 4.39 19.78 4.59
N GLU A 27 4.36 20.66 3.60
CA GLU A 27 3.63 20.44 2.37
C GLU A 27 4.30 19.38 1.49
N ILE A 28 5.63 19.43 1.41
CA ILE A 28 6.44 18.41 0.72
C ILE A 28 6.16 17.03 1.33
N ASP A 29 6.24 16.88 2.64
CA ASP A 29 6.01 15.61 3.34
C ASP A 29 4.63 15.04 3.01
N ARG A 30 3.60 15.86 3.08
CA ARG A 30 2.23 15.45 2.74
C ARG A 30 2.10 15.02 1.28
N LYS A 31 2.69 15.76 0.36
CA LYS A 31 2.65 15.49 -1.08
C LYS A 31 3.39 14.20 -1.42
N VAL A 32 4.59 14.04 -0.87
CA VAL A 32 5.44 12.86 -1.05
C VAL A 32 4.76 11.62 -0.50
N LEU A 33 4.26 11.67 0.74
CA LEU A 33 3.58 10.54 1.37
C LEU A 33 2.33 10.14 0.60
N ASN A 34 1.49 11.10 0.22
CA ASN A 34 0.29 10.82 -0.56
C ASN A 34 0.61 10.13 -1.90
N LYS A 35 1.63 10.60 -2.60
CA LYS A 35 2.05 10.04 -3.88
C LYS A 35 2.66 8.66 -3.71
N ALA A 36 3.56 8.47 -2.75
CA ALA A 36 4.21 7.19 -2.48
C ALA A 36 3.19 6.10 -2.11
N VAL A 37 2.21 6.41 -1.25
CA VAL A 37 1.18 5.45 -0.86
C VAL A 37 0.21 5.14 -2.00
N ASN A 38 -0.15 6.11 -2.84
CA ASN A 38 -0.96 5.85 -4.04
C ASN A 38 -0.22 4.92 -5.02
N GLU A 39 1.08 5.12 -5.24
CA GLU A 39 1.91 4.22 -6.03
C GLU A 39 2.03 2.85 -5.36
N GLY A 40 2.06 2.78 -4.03
CA GLY A 40 2.00 1.56 -3.23
C GLY A 40 0.71 0.77 -3.45
N VAL A 41 -0.45 1.43 -3.45
CA VAL A 41 -1.74 0.78 -3.79
C VAL A 41 -1.69 0.18 -5.20
N ALA A 42 -1.18 0.93 -6.17
CA ALA A 42 -1.04 0.44 -7.54
C ALA A 42 -0.07 -0.76 -7.62
N PHE A 43 1.02 -0.73 -6.86
CA PHE A 43 1.96 -1.84 -6.76
C PHE A 43 1.31 -3.07 -6.13
N ALA A 44 0.62 -2.94 -4.99
CA ALA A 44 -0.10 -4.02 -4.33
C ALA A 44 -1.14 -4.66 -5.26
N LYS A 45 -1.91 -3.85 -5.98
CA LYS A 45 -2.86 -4.32 -7.00
C LYS A 45 -2.19 -5.14 -8.09
N ARG A 46 -1.05 -4.72 -8.61
CA ARG A 46 -0.30 -5.47 -9.63
C ARG A 46 0.29 -6.79 -9.10
N LYS A 47 0.71 -6.81 -7.83
CA LYS A 47 1.29 -8.01 -7.20
C LYS A 47 0.24 -8.98 -6.67
N THR A 48 -1.02 -8.57 -6.58
CA THR A 48 -2.14 -9.44 -6.22
C THR A 48 -2.69 -10.10 -7.47
N PRO A 49 -2.55 -11.44 -7.63
CA PRO A 49 -3.09 -12.15 -8.78
C PRO A 49 -4.61 -12.08 -8.79
N THR A 50 -5.18 -12.16 -9.96
CA THR A 50 -6.59 -12.49 -10.16
C THR A 50 -6.69 -14.00 -10.24
N GLY A 51 -7.59 -14.61 -9.47
CA GLY A 51 -7.88 -16.03 -9.63
C GLY A 51 -8.39 -16.29 -11.07
N ASP A 52 -7.95 -17.41 -11.64
CA ASP A 52 -8.55 -17.92 -12.86
C ASP A 52 -9.79 -18.74 -12.46
N HIS A 53 -10.95 -18.34 -12.94
CA HIS A 53 -12.22 -18.99 -12.67
C HIS A 53 -12.84 -19.40 -13.99
N PRO A 54 -12.38 -20.53 -14.59
CA PRO A 54 -12.96 -21.00 -15.83
C PRO A 54 -14.44 -21.30 -15.64
N ASN A 55 -15.25 -20.95 -16.64
CA ASN A 55 -16.67 -21.31 -16.69
C ASN A 55 -17.02 -21.77 -18.11
N PRO A 56 -17.33 -23.04 -18.28
CA PRO A 56 -17.60 -24.06 -17.26
C PRO A 56 -16.38 -24.52 -16.47
N VAL A 57 -16.61 -24.92 -15.21
CA VAL A 57 -15.60 -25.58 -14.40
C VAL A 57 -15.46 -27.01 -14.87
N THR A 58 -14.28 -27.42 -15.31
CA THR A 58 -13.98 -28.77 -15.77
C THR A 58 -12.82 -29.36 -14.99
N PHE A 59 -12.98 -30.54 -14.44
CA PHE A 59 -11.91 -31.30 -13.78
C PHE A 59 -12.09 -32.80 -13.90
N THR A 60 -10.96 -33.51 -13.80
CA THR A 60 -10.96 -34.98 -13.76
C THR A 60 -10.99 -35.46 -12.31
N VAL A 61 -11.90 -36.37 -12.00
CA VAL A 61 -12.02 -36.97 -10.66
C VAL A 61 -10.78 -37.80 -10.36
N LYS A 62 -10.04 -37.43 -9.28
CA LYS A 62 -8.77 -38.08 -8.92
C LYS A 62 -8.93 -39.19 -7.88
N ASN A 63 -10.05 -39.25 -7.15
CA ASN A 63 -10.27 -40.21 -6.07
C ASN A 63 -11.72 -40.70 -6.03
N GLY A 64 -11.94 -41.91 -5.54
CA GLY A 64 -13.27 -42.50 -5.36
C GLY A 64 -13.77 -43.32 -6.56
N PRO A 65 -15.03 -43.80 -6.56
CA PRO A 65 -15.57 -44.73 -7.55
C PRO A 65 -15.72 -44.14 -8.97
N LYS A 66 -15.50 -42.83 -9.13
CA LYS A 66 -15.59 -42.12 -10.40
C LYS A 66 -14.23 -41.60 -10.90
N VAL A 67 -13.13 -42.20 -10.41
CA VAL A 67 -11.76 -41.82 -10.84
C VAL A 67 -11.63 -41.88 -12.35
N GLY A 68 -11.01 -40.87 -12.95
CA GLY A 68 -10.78 -40.74 -14.38
C GLY A 68 -11.97 -40.12 -15.15
N LYS A 69 -13.15 -39.95 -14.54
CA LYS A 69 -14.24 -39.23 -15.19
C LYS A 69 -14.02 -37.74 -15.22
N GLU A 70 -14.25 -37.12 -16.34
CA GLU A 70 -14.30 -35.69 -16.49
C GLU A 70 -15.66 -35.16 -16.03
N VAL A 71 -15.64 -34.16 -15.17
CA VAL A 71 -16.85 -33.49 -14.69
C VAL A 71 -16.78 -32.05 -15.16
N SER A 72 -17.85 -31.60 -15.81
CA SER A 72 -18.00 -30.21 -16.24
C SER A 72 -19.34 -29.68 -15.78
N PHE A 73 -19.35 -28.49 -15.20
CA PHE A 73 -20.58 -27.79 -14.82
C PHE A 73 -20.44 -26.30 -14.96
N THR A 74 -21.52 -25.64 -15.31
CA THR A 74 -21.57 -24.16 -15.39
C THR A 74 -22.00 -23.59 -14.05
N VAL A 75 -21.22 -22.61 -13.56
CA VAL A 75 -21.54 -21.88 -12.35
C VAL A 75 -22.42 -20.69 -12.72
N SER A 76 -23.62 -20.60 -12.11
CA SER A 76 -24.61 -19.55 -12.42
C SER A 76 -24.11 -18.12 -12.09
N ASN A 77 -23.23 -17.98 -11.08
CA ASN A 77 -22.53 -16.74 -10.75
C ASN A 77 -21.04 -17.03 -10.72
N PRO A 78 -20.35 -17.04 -11.88
CA PRO A 78 -18.91 -17.16 -11.88
C PRO A 78 -18.34 -16.01 -11.09
N GLY A 79 -17.66 -16.31 -9.97
CA GLY A 79 -17.00 -15.31 -9.17
C GLY A 79 -16.06 -14.49 -10.07
N VAL A 80 -16.31 -13.21 -10.19
CA VAL A 80 -15.42 -12.32 -10.92
C VAL A 80 -14.11 -12.28 -10.14
N GLY A 81 -13.07 -12.92 -10.65
CA GLY A 81 -11.74 -12.90 -10.04
C GLY A 81 -11.26 -11.47 -9.76
N GLY A 82 -10.33 -11.32 -8.84
CA GLY A 82 -9.74 -10.02 -8.53
C GLY A 82 -10.40 -9.25 -7.40
N PHE A 83 -11.28 -9.87 -6.62
CA PHE A 83 -11.87 -9.24 -5.42
C PHE A 83 -10.77 -8.73 -4.48
N LEU A 84 -9.80 -9.56 -4.13
CA LEU A 84 -8.65 -9.16 -3.29
C LEU A 84 -7.87 -7.98 -3.90
N ARG A 85 -7.63 -8.02 -5.23
CA ARG A 85 -6.94 -6.95 -5.95
C ARG A 85 -7.70 -5.63 -5.90
N LYS A 86 -9.03 -5.65 -6.01
CA LYS A 86 -9.88 -4.45 -6.00
C LYS A 86 -9.94 -3.80 -4.62
N ASN A 87 -9.78 -4.58 -3.57
CA ASN A 87 -9.94 -4.15 -2.16
C ASN A 87 -8.67 -3.56 -1.53
N TRP A 88 -7.63 -3.26 -2.31
CA TRP A 88 -6.52 -2.43 -1.85
C TRP A 88 -6.91 -0.96 -1.91
N HIS A 89 -6.83 -0.29 -0.76
CA HIS A 89 -7.19 1.11 -0.60
C HIS A 89 -6.14 1.86 0.21
N LYS A 90 -6.06 3.16 -0.04
CA LYS A 90 -5.39 4.11 0.83
C LYS A 90 -6.44 4.76 1.71
N LEU A 91 -6.19 4.86 3.00
CA LEU A 91 -6.98 5.68 3.90
C LEU A 91 -6.58 7.16 3.79
N PRO A 92 -7.48 8.09 4.18
CA PRO A 92 -7.16 9.51 4.22
C PRO A 92 -5.93 9.78 5.08
N THR A 93 -5.06 10.65 4.59
CA THR A 93 -3.88 11.09 5.33
C THR A 93 -4.29 11.88 6.56
N LYS A 94 -3.75 11.51 7.71
CA LYS A 94 -4.02 12.15 9.01
C LYS A 94 -2.79 12.91 9.50
N ARG A 95 -3.02 14.02 10.21
CA ARG A 95 -1.98 14.68 11.02
C ARG A 95 -1.94 14.04 12.39
N THR A 96 -0.74 13.76 12.85
CA THR A 96 -0.43 13.29 14.21
C THR A 96 0.43 14.35 14.92
N GLY A 97 0.67 14.17 16.23
CA GLY A 97 1.57 15.06 16.97
C GLY A 97 3.00 15.08 16.41
N ASP A 98 3.44 13.95 15.88
CA ASP A 98 4.81 13.73 15.41
C ASP A 98 4.98 13.86 13.88
N GLY A 99 3.88 14.11 13.14
CA GLY A 99 3.99 14.22 11.69
C GLY A 99 2.71 13.94 10.90
N ILE A 100 2.84 13.20 9.81
CA ILE A 100 1.76 12.87 8.89
C ILE A 100 1.77 11.36 8.67
N GLU A 101 0.61 10.74 8.77
CA GLU A 101 0.41 9.31 8.55
C GLU A 101 -0.51 9.05 7.38
N ALA A 102 -0.23 7.99 6.63
CA ALA A 102 -1.11 7.43 5.62
C ALA A 102 -1.09 5.91 5.72
N GLU A 103 -2.25 5.30 5.70
CA GLU A 103 -2.41 3.87 5.80
C GLU A 103 -2.79 3.27 4.45
N LEU A 104 -2.27 2.07 4.19
CA LEU A 104 -2.64 1.22 3.07
C LEU A 104 -3.26 -0.06 3.64
N ILE A 105 -4.48 -0.36 3.21
CA ILE A 105 -5.24 -1.50 3.71
C ILE A 105 -5.80 -2.36 2.58
N ASN A 106 -6.10 -3.61 2.90
CA ASN A 106 -6.96 -4.46 2.09
C ASN A 106 -8.20 -4.84 2.92
N THR A 107 -9.38 -4.58 2.39
CA THR A 107 -10.66 -4.78 3.11
C THR A 107 -11.28 -6.16 2.86
N ALA A 108 -10.63 -7.06 2.14
CA ALA A 108 -11.11 -8.42 1.97
C ALA A 108 -10.88 -9.24 3.24
N ASP A 109 -11.91 -9.93 3.74
CA ASP A 109 -11.88 -10.69 4.99
C ASP A 109 -10.78 -11.76 5.06
N TYR A 110 -10.37 -12.28 3.90
CA TYR A 110 -9.33 -13.30 3.79
C TYR A 110 -7.95 -12.73 3.41
N ALA A 111 -7.79 -11.41 3.38
CA ALA A 111 -6.54 -10.77 2.96
C ALA A 111 -5.34 -11.19 3.82
N SER A 112 -5.52 -11.33 5.14
CA SER A 112 -4.48 -11.80 6.06
C SER A 112 -4.04 -13.22 5.75
N TYR A 113 -4.97 -14.14 5.53
CA TYR A 113 -4.66 -15.53 5.17
C TYR A 113 -3.86 -15.61 3.87
N TRP A 114 -4.21 -14.78 2.90
CA TRP A 114 -3.51 -14.73 1.64
C TRP A 114 -2.13 -14.09 1.77
N ASN A 115 -1.99 -13.05 2.60
CA ASN A 115 -0.70 -12.39 2.84
C ASN A 115 0.24 -13.25 3.67
N ASP A 116 -0.24 -13.83 4.77
CA ASP A 116 0.58 -14.50 5.79
C ASP A 116 0.66 -16.01 5.58
N GLY A 117 -0.28 -16.55 4.84
CA GLY A 117 -0.46 -17.99 4.67
C GLY A 117 -1.45 -18.59 5.69
N TYR A 118 -1.76 -19.85 5.49
CA TYR A 118 -2.72 -20.54 6.34
C TYR A 118 -2.43 -22.05 6.49
N ARG A 119 -2.90 -22.60 7.60
CA ARG A 119 -2.79 -24.03 7.88
C ARG A 119 -3.93 -24.80 7.22
N ILE A 120 -3.60 -25.93 6.62
CA ILE A 120 -4.59 -26.89 6.12
C ILE A 120 -4.92 -27.85 7.27
N VAL A 121 -6.19 -27.91 7.65
CA VAL A 121 -6.70 -28.81 8.70
C VAL A 121 -7.78 -29.71 8.15
N THR A 122 -7.92 -30.94 8.71
CA THR A 122 -8.96 -31.89 8.27
C THR A 122 -10.36 -31.46 8.64
N LYS A 123 -10.50 -30.84 9.81
CA LYS A 123 -11.75 -30.31 10.38
C LYS A 123 -11.41 -29.14 11.29
N LYS A 124 -12.39 -28.31 11.59
CA LYS A 124 -12.21 -27.19 12.53
C LYS A 124 -11.64 -27.69 13.86
N GLY A 125 -10.49 -27.13 14.28
CA GLY A 125 -9.77 -27.57 15.47
C GLY A 125 -8.98 -28.89 15.34
N GLY A 126 -8.93 -29.49 14.14
CA GLY A 126 -8.17 -30.71 13.88
C GLY A 126 -6.67 -30.49 13.68
N PRO A 127 -5.89 -31.58 13.61
CA PRO A 127 -4.46 -31.49 13.38
C PRO A 127 -4.12 -30.86 12.04
N THR A 128 -3.00 -30.14 12.02
CA THR A 128 -2.47 -29.52 10.81
C THR A 128 -1.96 -30.59 9.85
N LYS A 129 -2.47 -30.62 8.62
CA LYS A 129 -2.01 -31.49 7.52
C LYS A 129 -0.93 -30.84 6.64
N GLY A 130 -0.88 -29.53 6.64
CA GLY A 130 0.05 -28.76 5.82
C GLY A 130 -0.10 -27.28 6.05
N PHE A 131 0.75 -26.50 5.35
CA PHE A 131 0.74 -25.06 5.38
C PHE A 131 0.85 -24.51 3.96
N VAL A 132 0.01 -23.54 3.63
CA VAL A 132 0.11 -22.77 2.39
C VAL A 132 0.85 -21.47 2.72
N PRO A 133 2.04 -21.25 2.14
CA PRO A 133 2.80 -20.03 2.40
C PRO A 133 2.07 -18.80 1.87
N GLY A 134 2.18 -17.70 2.59
CA GLY A 134 1.64 -16.42 2.19
C GLY A 134 2.45 -15.74 1.08
N THR A 135 1.84 -14.79 0.42
CA THR A 135 2.45 -14.06 -0.69
C THR A 135 3.31 -12.87 -0.27
N ARG A 136 3.13 -12.41 0.97
CA ARG A 136 3.86 -11.28 1.55
C ARG A 136 3.78 -10.00 0.70
N VAL A 137 2.63 -9.74 0.11
CA VAL A 137 2.44 -8.55 -0.73
C VAL A 137 2.43 -7.28 0.10
N LEU A 138 1.91 -7.31 1.32
CA LEU A 138 1.89 -6.15 2.21
C LEU A 138 3.31 -5.68 2.50
N GLU A 139 4.20 -6.57 2.93
CA GLU A 139 5.59 -6.25 3.27
C GLU A 139 6.39 -5.80 2.04
N LYS A 140 6.15 -6.44 0.88
CA LYS A 140 6.75 -6.01 -0.38
C LYS A 140 6.28 -4.62 -0.80
N THR A 141 5.01 -4.30 -0.52
CA THR A 141 4.43 -2.98 -0.81
C THR A 141 5.00 -1.93 0.12
N GLN A 142 5.15 -2.23 1.41
CA GLN A 142 5.79 -1.34 2.36
C GLN A 142 7.21 -0.98 1.91
N GLY A 143 8.06 -1.97 1.62
CA GLY A 143 9.41 -1.71 1.13
C GLY A 143 9.46 -0.95 -0.20
N TYR A 144 8.45 -1.13 -1.07
CA TYR A 144 8.30 -0.31 -2.27
C TYR A 144 7.97 1.16 -1.93
N VAL A 145 7.01 1.39 -1.04
CA VAL A 145 6.60 2.74 -0.61
C VAL A 145 7.77 3.49 0.04
N GLU A 146 8.52 2.85 0.94
CA GLU A 146 9.70 3.43 1.59
C GLU A 146 10.75 3.91 0.58
N LYS A 147 11.08 3.08 -0.42
CA LYS A 147 11.99 3.46 -1.50
C LYS A 147 11.45 4.62 -2.34
N ARG A 148 10.17 4.62 -2.62
CA ARG A 148 9.52 5.70 -3.40
C ARG A 148 9.48 7.01 -2.64
N MET A 149 9.26 6.96 -1.32
CA MET A 149 9.31 8.15 -0.47
C MET A 149 10.65 8.86 -0.58
N SER A 150 11.76 8.14 -0.45
CA SER A 150 13.10 8.73 -0.57
C SER A 150 13.31 9.42 -1.92
N VAL A 151 12.99 8.73 -3.02
CA VAL A 151 13.13 9.29 -4.38
C VAL A 151 12.25 10.51 -4.61
N LEU A 152 11.01 10.47 -4.14
CA LEU A 152 10.07 11.58 -4.30
C LEU A 152 10.46 12.77 -3.44
N PHE A 153 10.94 12.55 -2.21
CA PHE A 153 11.42 13.59 -1.32
C PHE A 153 12.63 14.32 -1.94
N GLU A 154 13.64 13.60 -2.39
CA GLU A 154 14.79 14.20 -3.07
C GLU A 154 14.38 15.05 -4.28
N LYS A 155 13.40 14.58 -5.05
CA LYS A 155 12.90 15.34 -6.19
C LYS A 155 12.24 16.65 -5.76
N GLU A 156 11.35 16.61 -4.76
CA GLU A 156 10.64 17.81 -4.28
C GLU A 156 11.62 18.82 -3.65
N VAL A 157 12.62 18.35 -2.89
CA VAL A 157 13.67 19.22 -2.35
C VAL A 157 14.44 19.93 -3.46
N ARG A 158 14.85 19.22 -4.50
CA ARG A 158 15.53 19.81 -5.66
C ARG A 158 14.67 20.86 -6.38
N GLU A 159 13.37 20.62 -6.49
CA GLU A 159 12.44 21.57 -7.11
C GLU A 159 12.27 22.85 -6.26
N VAL A 160 12.30 22.70 -4.93
CA VAL A 160 12.28 23.86 -4.02
C VAL A 160 13.59 24.65 -4.12
N GLN A 161 14.74 23.96 -4.09
CA GLN A 161 16.04 24.63 -4.23
C GLN A 161 16.13 25.44 -5.52
N LYS A 162 15.73 24.88 -6.66
CA LYS A 162 15.70 25.62 -7.93
C LYS A 162 14.85 26.88 -7.90
N ARG A 163 13.77 26.89 -7.15
CA ARG A 163 12.90 28.07 -7.00
C ARG A 163 13.52 29.19 -6.16
N HIS A 164 14.39 28.81 -5.22
CA HIS A 164 15.10 29.78 -4.36
C HIS A 164 16.41 30.28 -4.99
N ASP A 165 16.98 29.52 -5.93
CA ASP A 165 18.22 29.89 -6.64
C ASP A 165 17.93 30.75 -7.90
N SER A 166 16.66 31.04 -8.20
CA SER A 166 16.20 31.84 -9.35
C SER A 166 15.78 33.25 -8.91
#